data_6ab297c2a9d61e005e8a08c2e99587ae
#
_entry.id   6ab297c2a9d61e005e8a08c2e99587ae
#
_cell.length_a   1.000
_cell.length_b   1.000
_cell.length_c   1.000
_cell.angle_alpha   90.00
_cell.angle_beta   90.00
_cell.angle_gamma   90.00
#
_symmetry.space_group_name_H-M   'P 1'
#
loop_
_entity.id
_entity.type
_entity.pdbx_description
1 polymer ?
#
loop_
_entity_poly.entity_id
_entity_poly.type
_entity_poly.pdbx_seq_one_letter_code
_entity_poly.pdbx_strand_id
1 'polypeptide(L)'
;MNRYGKKEIAMLTGREQETAFLENHYKKAGSQILVVYGQRGVGKTALLTAFTEKKESLCYTAENCSVREQQYLWGQELRSRGRELPVYPSWRELLECLTVRENGAAVTKRVLLIENFQYLCKGDVSFLQELIRFLKESREELLVILTTYASGWVENSMISKVGNLAFSISGFLKVKELPFSAMRRIFSGYTVQESIALYAALGGLPGLWRLLDPEASAEENLIRIFLQKNSFLPELMIRWQSEELRETAVYDTILATLAAEGRGKLNDMYAHTGFSRAKISVYLKNLMELELVEKVLPGTYEISNAFVRFYFRYLFPHRTFLQADDGKAFYEKYVRDDYNAFQLAAYRRICQEMLQGRFRTISLWNSRQGKIYFLCSEESGRKIVVDYSGTVCYTSEDYDVLQKAMKREHVTADGILVFGEAGYEKTLTEGTVQIQFYSVDEEL
;
A
#
# COMPACT_ATOMS: atom_id res chain seq x y z
N MET A 1 8.24 -14.51 -26.51
CA MET A 1 8.11 -13.55 -25.38
C MET A 1 7.97 -14.35 -24.10
N ASN A 2 8.97 -14.29 -23.22
CA ASN A 2 9.08 -15.18 -22.04
C ASN A 2 7.95 -14.90 -21.05
N ARG A 3 7.45 -15.91 -20.31
CA ARG A 3 6.40 -15.76 -19.25
C ARG A 3 6.69 -14.61 -18.26
N TYR A 4 7.95 -14.31 -18.03
CA TYR A 4 8.41 -13.19 -17.17
C TYR A 4 8.10 -11.81 -17.77
N GLY A 5 8.31 -11.60 -19.06
CA GLY A 5 8.02 -10.30 -19.70
C GLY A 5 6.54 -9.94 -19.79
N LYS A 6 5.63 -10.93 -19.92
CA LYS A 6 4.18 -10.69 -19.84
C LYS A 6 3.74 -10.27 -18.41
N LYS A 7 4.34 -10.85 -17.37
CA LYS A 7 4.05 -10.48 -15.98
C LYS A 7 4.56 -9.08 -15.61
N GLU A 8 5.68 -8.64 -16.17
CA GLU A 8 6.22 -7.28 -15.92
C GLU A 8 5.39 -6.18 -16.60
N ILE A 9 4.93 -6.39 -17.83
CA ILE A 9 4.04 -5.46 -18.53
C ILE A 9 2.67 -5.36 -17.81
N ALA A 10 2.14 -6.48 -17.30
CA ALA A 10 0.92 -6.48 -16.52
C ALA A 10 1.03 -5.65 -15.21
N MET A 11 2.21 -5.56 -14.62
CA MET A 11 2.44 -4.80 -13.38
C MET A 11 2.44 -3.27 -13.57
N LEU A 12 2.52 -2.79 -14.81
CA LEU A 12 2.37 -1.36 -15.14
C LEU A 12 0.91 -1.00 -15.45
N THR A 13 0.04 -1.98 -15.55
CA THR A 13 -1.40 -1.75 -15.72
C THR A 13 -1.94 -0.96 -14.53
N GLY A 14 -2.56 0.19 -14.80
CA GLY A 14 -3.04 1.09 -13.76
C GLY A 14 -1.99 2.06 -13.22
N ARG A 15 -0.85 2.27 -13.96
CA ARG A 15 0.21 3.23 -13.63
C ARG A 15 0.39 4.31 -14.69
N GLU A 16 -0.64 4.53 -15.48
CA GLU A 16 -0.62 5.48 -16.58
C GLU A 16 -0.37 6.92 -16.10
N GLN A 17 -0.99 7.29 -14.98
CA GLN A 17 -0.85 8.64 -14.39
C GLN A 17 0.54 8.85 -13.81
N GLU A 18 1.07 7.87 -13.08
CA GLU A 18 2.40 7.92 -12.50
C GLU A 18 3.47 7.98 -13.61
N THR A 19 3.30 7.18 -14.67
CA THR A 19 4.19 7.19 -15.82
C THR A 19 4.15 8.54 -16.53
N ALA A 20 2.97 9.10 -16.77
CA ALA A 20 2.81 10.43 -17.37
C ALA A 20 3.45 11.54 -16.52
N PHE A 21 3.33 11.45 -15.18
CA PHE A 21 4.00 12.39 -14.26
C PHE A 21 5.51 12.36 -14.41
N LEU A 22 6.12 11.17 -14.44
CA LEU A 22 7.56 11.00 -14.61
C LEU A 22 8.03 11.52 -15.97
N GLU A 23 7.33 11.16 -17.05
CA GLU A 23 7.66 11.62 -18.42
C GLU A 23 7.53 13.13 -18.57
N ASN A 24 6.51 13.74 -17.98
CA ASN A 24 6.33 15.19 -18.01
C ASN A 24 7.50 15.93 -17.34
N HIS A 25 7.99 15.41 -16.20
CA HIS A 25 9.15 16.02 -15.52
C HIS A 25 10.47 15.75 -16.26
N TYR A 26 10.61 14.60 -16.90
CA TYR A 26 11.78 14.30 -17.72
C TYR A 26 11.93 15.27 -18.89
N LYS A 27 10.81 15.65 -19.52
CA LYS A 27 10.78 16.57 -20.67
C LYS A 27 10.95 18.06 -20.30
N LYS A 28 10.74 18.44 -19.04
CA LYS A 28 10.93 19.83 -18.59
C LYS A 28 12.41 20.23 -18.71
N ALA A 29 12.69 21.45 -19.20
CA ALA A 29 14.04 21.99 -19.22
C ALA A 29 14.63 22.17 -17.82
N GLY A 30 15.94 22.07 -17.71
CA GLY A 30 16.68 22.18 -16.46
C GLY A 30 16.59 20.92 -15.60
N SER A 31 17.42 20.87 -14.57
CA SER A 31 17.43 19.76 -13.62
C SER A 31 16.17 19.74 -12.76
N GLN A 32 15.67 18.54 -12.46
CA GLN A 32 14.47 18.31 -11.65
C GLN A 32 14.80 17.37 -10.51
N ILE A 33 14.19 17.58 -9.34
CA ILE A 33 14.24 16.64 -8.20
C ILE A 33 12.82 16.17 -7.93
N LEU A 34 12.59 14.86 -7.98
CA LEU A 34 11.31 14.24 -7.65
C LEU A 34 11.47 13.38 -6.41
N VAL A 35 10.45 13.37 -5.56
CA VAL A 35 10.30 12.41 -4.46
C VAL A 35 9.19 11.43 -4.82
N VAL A 36 9.55 10.16 -5.00
CA VAL A 36 8.62 9.06 -5.29
C VAL A 36 8.52 8.18 -4.05
N TYR A 37 7.34 8.11 -3.46
CA TYR A 37 7.15 7.43 -2.19
C TYR A 37 5.89 6.56 -2.16
N GLY A 38 5.78 5.68 -1.20
CA GLY A 38 4.67 4.73 -1.01
C GLY A 38 5.16 3.46 -0.32
N GLN A 39 4.24 2.65 0.18
CA GLN A 39 4.55 1.41 0.92
C GLN A 39 5.52 0.49 0.16
N ARG A 40 6.14 -0.44 0.91
CA ARG A 40 6.88 -1.55 0.28
C ARG A 40 5.90 -2.44 -0.51
N GLY A 41 6.33 -2.91 -1.67
CA GLY A 41 5.53 -3.81 -2.51
C GLY A 41 4.53 -3.13 -3.45
N VAL A 42 4.30 -1.81 -3.36
CA VAL A 42 3.37 -1.08 -4.26
C VAL A 42 3.86 -0.96 -5.71
N GLY A 43 5.09 -1.37 -6.00
CA GLY A 43 5.61 -1.39 -7.37
C GLY A 43 6.45 -0.17 -7.78
N LYS A 44 7.00 0.62 -6.84
CA LYS A 44 7.89 1.75 -7.15
C LYS A 44 9.07 1.35 -8.04
N THR A 45 9.80 0.30 -7.65
CA THR A 45 10.95 -0.18 -8.41
C THR A 45 10.55 -0.63 -9.81
N ALA A 46 9.44 -1.36 -9.96
CA ALA A 46 8.97 -1.79 -11.28
C ALA A 46 8.59 -0.59 -12.18
N LEU A 47 7.89 0.41 -11.62
CA LEU A 47 7.56 1.65 -12.31
C LEU A 47 8.81 2.39 -12.80
N LEU A 48 9.80 2.54 -11.91
CA LEU A 48 11.02 3.28 -12.21
C LEU A 48 11.96 2.50 -13.15
N THR A 49 12.04 1.19 -13.02
CA THR A 49 12.79 0.35 -13.98
C THR A 49 12.21 0.50 -15.39
N ALA A 50 10.90 0.38 -15.54
CA ALA A 50 10.26 0.58 -16.84
C ALA A 50 10.42 2.01 -17.37
N PHE A 51 10.35 3.02 -16.50
CA PHE A 51 10.58 4.41 -16.89
C PHE A 51 12.01 4.65 -17.36
N THR A 52 13.00 4.00 -16.75
CA THR A 52 14.44 4.19 -17.06
C THR A 52 14.96 3.27 -18.17
N GLU A 53 14.21 2.27 -18.60
CA GLU A 53 14.65 1.22 -19.54
C GLU A 53 15.31 1.77 -20.82
N LYS A 54 14.78 2.90 -21.34
CA LYS A 54 15.28 3.55 -22.57
C LYS A 54 15.98 4.88 -22.28
N LYS A 55 16.41 5.12 -21.06
CA LYS A 55 17.04 6.36 -20.63
C LYS A 55 18.42 6.06 -20.02
N GLU A 56 19.37 6.96 -20.25
CA GLU A 56 20.64 6.87 -19.54
C GLU A 56 20.38 7.12 -18.05
N SER A 57 20.61 6.10 -17.24
CA SER A 57 20.29 6.14 -15.82
C SER A 57 21.39 5.55 -14.95
N LEU A 58 21.55 6.14 -13.77
CA LEU A 58 22.36 5.61 -12.68
C LEU A 58 21.47 5.39 -11.47
N CYS A 59 21.65 4.26 -10.81
CA CYS A 59 20.90 3.92 -9.62
C CYS A 59 21.87 3.74 -8.45
N TYR A 60 21.51 4.27 -7.30
CA TYR A 60 22.16 4.02 -6.02
C TYR A 60 21.11 3.66 -4.96
N THR A 61 21.35 2.60 -4.21
CA THR A 61 20.50 2.21 -3.09
C THR A 61 21.18 2.58 -1.77
N ALA A 62 20.56 3.52 -1.05
CA ALA A 62 21.09 3.94 0.25
C ALA A 62 20.81 2.89 1.33
N GLU A 63 21.78 2.67 2.20
CA GLU A 63 21.74 1.70 3.30
C GLU A 63 21.49 2.41 4.65
N ASN A 64 21.02 1.67 5.64
CA ASN A 64 20.80 2.21 6.98
C ASN A 64 22.11 2.22 7.79
N CYS A 65 23.01 3.13 7.43
CA CYS A 65 24.33 3.25 8.03
C CYS A 65 24.75 4.71 8.22
N SER A 66 25.97 4.96 8.69
CA SER A 66 26.50 6.32 8.86
C SER A 66 26.74 7.03 7.52
N VAL A 67 26.77 8.37 7.54
CA VAL A 67 27.07 9.19 6.34
C VAL A 67 28.40 8.76 5.70
N ARG A 68 29.42 8.54 6.51
CA ARG A 68 30.75 8.13 6.03
C ARG A 68 30.71 6.74 5.35
N GLU A 69 29.95 5.81 5.89
CA GLU A 69 29.75 4.49 5.29
C GLU A 69 28.95 4.58 3.99
N GLN A 70 27.92 5.41 3.92
CA GLN A 70 27.19 5.68 2.68
C GLN A 70 28.12 6.18 1.57
N GLN A 71 28.98 7.14 1.90
CA GLN A 71 29.96 7.69 0.95
C GLN A 71 30.97 6.62 0.50
N TYR A 72 31.44 5.78 1.41
CA TYR A 72 32.31 4.67 1.09
C TYR A 72 31.65 3.64 0.15
N LEU A 73 30.43 3.20 0.48
CA LEU A 73 29.67 2.20 -0.31
C LEU A 73 29.38 2.72 -1.73
N TRP A 74 28.88 3.94 -1.84
CA TRP A 74 28.63 4.52 -3.17
C TRP A 74 29.91 4.75 -3.95
N GLY A 75 30.97 5.23 -3.30
CA GLY A 75 32.28 5.36 -3.91
C GLY A 75 32.86 4.02 -4.36
N GLN A 76 32.65 2.94 -3.61
CA GLN A 76 33.06 1.59 -3.98
C GLN A 76 32.32 1.10 -5.24
N GLU A 77 31.02 1.33 -5.31
CA GLU A 77 30.22 1.00 -6.50
C GLU A 77 30.71 1.78 -7.75
N LEU A 78 30.94 3.08 -7.62
CA LEU A 78 31.44 3.88 -8.74
C LEU A 78 32.87 3.47 -9.16
N ARG A 79 33.76 3.14 -8.20
CA ARG A 79 35.11 2.61 -8.50
C ARG A 79 35.03 1.27 -9.24
N SER A 80 34.10 0.40 -8.89
CA SER A 80 33.90 -0.90 -9.60
C SER A 80 33.46 -0.69 -11.07
N ARG A 81 32.88 0.48 -11.37
CA ARG A 81 32.52 0.92 -12.73
C ARG A 81 33.64 1.76 -13.41
N GLY A 82 34.86 1.71 -12.88
CA GLY A 82 36.04 2.37 -13.46
C GLY A 82 36.16 3.87 -13.15
N ARG A 83 35.45 4.40 -12.14
CA ARG A 83 35.60 5.80 -11.73
C ARG A 83 36.76 5.96 -10.74
N GLU A 84 37.57 6.99 -10.96
CA GLU A 84 38.66 7.34 -10.02
C GLU A 84 38.08 8.18 -8.88
N LEU A 85 38.10 7.63 -7.68
CA LEU A 85 37.60 8.26 -6.47
C LEU A 85 38.48 7.89 -5.26
N PRO A 86 38.63 8.79 -4.27
CA PRO A 86 39.25 8.43 -2.99
C PRO A 86 38.46 7.34 -2.28
N VAL A 87 39.05 6.71 -1.27
CA VAL A 87 38.43 5.64 -0.50
C VAL A 87 37.14 6.13 0.19
N TYR A 88 37.18 7.34 0.71
CA TYR A 88 36.04 8.03 1.33
C TYR A 88 35.75 9.34 0.57
N PRO A 89 35.03 9.29 -0.55
CA PRO A 89 34.72 10.47 -1.33
C PRO A 89 33.69 11.34 -0.60
N SER A 90 33.77 12.66 -0.83
CA SER A 90 32.71 13.60 -0.42
C SER A 90 31.46 13.43 -1.28
N TRP A 91 30.33 13.97 -0.85
CA TRP A 91 29.11 14.02 -1.69
C TRP A 91 29.37 14.71 -3.02
N ARG A 92 30.19 15.78 -3.02
CA ARG A 92 30.56 16.52 -4.25
C ARG A 92 31.28 15.62 -5.24
N GLU A 93 32.31 14.92 -4.83
CA GLU A 93 33.10 14.02 -5.70
C GLU A 93 32.23 12.88 -6.26
N LEU A 94 31.32 12.31 -5.44
CA LEU A 94 30.36 11.31 -5.90
C LEU A 94 29.43 11.88 -7.00
N LEU A 95 28.87 13.07 -6.79
CA LEU A 95 27.97 13.70 -7.73
C LEU A 95 28.67 14.14 -9.03
N GLU A 96 29.90 14.61 -8.95
CA GLU A 96 30.72 14.97 -10.13
C GLU A 96 31.00 13.76 -11.03
N CYS A 97 31.13 12.56 -10.49
CA CYS A 97 31.23 11.35 -11.29
C CYS A 97 30.01 11.09 -12.19
N LEU A 98 28.85 11.66 -11.86
CA LEU A 98 27.63 11.52 -12.67
C LEU A 98 27.71 12.32 -13.97
N THR A 99 28.58 13.34 -14.06
CA THR A 99 28.76 14.17 -15.27
C THR A 99 29.75 13.59 -16.25
N VAL A 100 30.56 12.63 -15.82
CA VAL A 100 31.54 11.97 -16.70
C VAL A 100 30.83 11.02 -17.65
N ARG A 101 30.86 11.34 -18.94
CA ARG A 101 30.22 10.56 -20.01
C ARG A 101 31.14 9.49 -20.57
N GLU A 102 30.59 8.31 -20.75
CA GLU A 102 31.19 7.27 -21.59
C GLU A 102 30.73 7.53 -23.03
N ASN A 103 31.63 7.87 -23.91
CA ASN A 103 31.38 8.04 -25.37
C ASN A 103 30.43 9.19 -25.82
N GLY A 104 30.92 10.37 -25.96
CA GLY A 104 30.57 11.44 -26.90
C GLY A 104 29.15 11.59 -27.51
N ALA A 105 28.16 10.88 -27.08
CA ALA A 105 26.82 10.92 -27.61
C ALA A 105 26.07 12.20 -27.18
N ALA A 106 25.37 12.82 -28.14
CA ALA A 106 24.46 13.93 -27.86
C ALA A 106 23.41 13.51 -26.86
N VAL A 107 23.37 14.15 -25.70
CA VAL A 107 22.65 13.63 -24.56
C VAL A 107 21.35 14.31 -24.33
N THR A 108 20.37 13.51 -24.28
CA THR A 108 19.13 13.68 -23.51
C THR A 108 19.45 13.70 -22.01
N LYS A 109 18.59 14.35 -21.23
CA LYS A 109 18.65 14.43 -19.76
C LYS A 109 18.88 13.03 -19.14
N ARG A 110 19.86 12.93 -18.22
CA ARG A 110 20.12 11.70 -17.46
C ARG A 110 19.18 11.54 -16.29
N VAL A 111 18.95 10.29 -15.88
CA VAL A 111 18.19 9.96 -14.67
C VAL A 111 19.15 9.47 -13.59
N LEU A 112 19.09 10.10 -12.42
CA LEU A 112 19.72 9.61 -11.19
C LEU A 112 18.64 9.09 -10.27
N LEU A 113 18.60 7.78 -10.04
CA LEU A 113 17.68 7.13 -9.13
C LEU A 113 18.41 6.86 -7.81
N ILE A 114 17.88 7.37 -6.71
CA ILE A 114 18.38 7.12 -5.37
C ILE A 114 17.29 6.44 -4.56
N GLU A 115 17.48 5.16 -4.27
CA GLU A 115 16.54 4.39 -3.48
C GLU A 115 16.81 4.54 -1.97
N ASN A 116 15.76 4.48 -1.17
CA ASN A 116 15.80 4.60 0.30
C ASN A 116 16.44 5.92 0.78
N PHE A 117 16.19 7.02 0.07
CA PHE A 117 16.86 8.30 0.34
C PHE A 117 16.63 8.82 1.78
N GLN A 118 15.63 8.34 2.50
CA GLN A 118 15.44 8.66 3.91
C GLN A 118 16.67 8.34 4.75
N TYR A 119 17.49 7.37 4.38
CA TYR A 119 18.73 7.05 5.07
C TYR A 119 19.84 8.08 4.84
N LEU A 120 19.75 8.87 3.76
CA LEU A 120 20.65 9.99 3.49
C LEU A 120 20.22 11.29 4.19
N CYS A 121 18.96 11.37 4.69
CA CYS A 121 18.39 12.59 5.24
C CYS A 121 17.87 12.43 6.69
N LYS A 122 17.96 11.25 7.30
CA LYS A 122 17.32 10.94 8.59
C LYS A 122 17.95 11.66 9.79
N GLY A 123 19.23 12.00 9.72
CA GLY A 123 19.95 12.69 10.76
C GLY A 123 20.79 13.88 10.28
N ASP A 124 20.99 13.97 8.98
CA ASP A 124 21.83 14.97 8.33
C ASP A 124 21.30 15.28 6.92
N VAL A 125 21.15 16.52 6.59
CA VAL A 125 20.67 16.97 5.28
C VAL A 125 21.80 17.39 4.31
N SER A 126 23.05 17.13 4.68
CA SER A 126 24.24 17.53 3.92
C SER A 126 24.23 16.98 2.48
N PHE A 127 23.79 15.73 2.31
CA PHE A 127 23.61 15.17 0.98
C PHE A 127 22.64 16.00 0.11
N LEU A 128 21.47 16.32 0.63
CA LEU A 128 20.46 17.08 -0.12
C LEU A 128 20.95 18.53 -0.41
N GLN A 129 21.67 19.12 0.54
CA GLN A 129 22.28 20.43 0.34
C GLN A 129 23.29 20.41 -0.80
N GLU A 130 24.19 19.42 -0.80
CA GLU A 130 25.20 19.29 -1.84
C GLU A 130 24.60 18.91 -3.20
N LEU A 131 23.61 18.04 -3.22
CA LEU A 131 22.86 17.70 -4.44
C LEU A 131 22.25 18.95 -5.08
N ILE A 132 21.56 19.78 -4.29
CA ILE A 132 20.92 21.00 -4.80
C ILE A 132 21.97 22.00 -5.29
N ARG A 133 23.09 22.16 -4.57
CA ARG A 133 24.21 23.01 -5.01
C ARG A 133 24.79 22.51 -6.32
N PHE A 134 25.10 21.21 -6.40
CA PHE A 134 25.63 20.56 -7.59
C PHE A 134 24.72 20.79 -8.81
N LEU A 135 23.39 20.59 -8.67
CA LEU A 135 22.44 20.76 -9.77
C LEU A 135 22.34 22.23 -10.26
N LYS A 136 22.58 23.20 -9.37
CA LYS A 136 22.61 24.61 -9.74
C LYS A 136 23.90 25.03 -10.51
N GLU A 137 25.00 24.38 -10.19
CA GLU A 137 26.32 24.64 -10.75
C GLU A 137 26.61 23.82 -12.02
N SER A 138 25.96 22.65 -12.11
CA SER A 138 26.14 21.74 -13.24
C SER A 138 25.55 22.29 -14.53
N ARG A 139 26.28 22.11 -15.64
CA ARG A 139 25.76 22.32 -16.99
C ARG A 139 24.93 21.18 -17.54
N GLU A 140 25.00 20.04 -16.88
CA GLU A 140 24.25 18.83 -17.24
C GLU A 140 22.86 18.87 -16.63
N GLU A 141 21.85 18.60 -17.45
CA GLU A 141 20.47 18.45 -16.94
C GLU A 141 20.23 17.03 -16.42
N LEU A 142 19.82 16.94 -15.17
CA LEU A 142 19.52 15.68 -14.49
C LEU A 142 18.06 15.63 -14.04
N LEU A 143 17.43 14.45 -14.20
CA LEU A 143 16.24 14.11 -13.46
C LEU A 143 16.67 13.25 -12.26
N VAL A 144 16.64 13.82 -11.07
CA VAL A 144 16.93 13.09 -9.83
C VAL A 144 15.63 12.57 -9.24
N ILE A 145 15.54 11.28 -9.05
CA ILE A 145 14.40 10.61 -8.44
C ILE A 145 14.83 10.01 -7.10
N LEU A 146 14.34 10.57 -6.02
CA LEU A 146 14.56 10.12 -4.65
C LEU A 146 13.41 9.22 -4.23
N THR A 147 13.67 7.94 -3.95
CA THR A 147 12.60 7.03 -3.54
C THR A 147 12.64 6.70 -2.07
N THR A 148 11.46 6.51 -1.48
CA THR A 148 11.32 6.04 -0.10
C THR A 148 10.03 5.25 0.08
N TYR A 149 10.03 4.35 1.07
CA TYR A 149 8.82 3.69 1.54
C TYR A 149 8.23 4.36 2.80
N ALA A 150 8.92 5.33 3.38
CA ALA A 150 8.50 6.04 4.57
C ALA A 150 7.50 7.16 4.24
N SER A 151 6.28 6.78 3.81
CA SER A 151 5.24 7.71 3.35
C SER A 151 4.90 8.76 4.41
N GLY A 152 4.66 8.34 5.64
CA GLY A 152 4.31 9.26 6.72
C GLY A 152 5.44 10.24 7.05
N TRP A 153 6.71 9.83 6.89
CA TRP A 153 7.83 10.74 7.04
C TRP A 153 7.82 11.82 5.95
N VAL A 154 7.55 11.46 4.70
CA VAL A 154 7.44 12.44 3.60
C VAL A 154 6.30 13.42 3.86
N GLU A 155 5.13 12.93 4.23
CA GLU A 155 3.91 13.72 4.38
C GLU A 155 3.91 14.60 5.65
N ASN A 156 4.50 14.13 6.76
CA ASN A 156 4.36 14.78 8.05
C ASN A 156 5.64 15.43 8.57
N SER A 157 6.82 14.98 8.14
CA SER A 157 8.08 15.34 8.80
C SER A 157 9.17 15.85 7.85
N MET A 158 9.19 15.44 6.61
CA MET A 158 10.28 15.73 5.68
C MET A 158 10.47 17.23 5.48
N ILE A 159 9.39 17.98 5.18
CA ILE A 159 9.47 19.42 4.93
C ILE A 159 10.06 20.18 6.11
N SER A 160 9.65 19.83 7.34
CA SER A 160 10.20 20.47 8.54
C SER A 160 11.68 20.16 8.79
N LYS A 161 12.14 18.97 8.37
CA LYS A 161 13.55 18.55 8.53
C LYS A 161 14.47 19.11 7.46
N VAL A 162 14.02 19.15 6.21
CA VAL A 162 14.82 19.67 5.08
C VAL A 162 14.71 21.19 4.97
N GLY A 163 13.72 21.82 5.62
CA GLY A 163 13.55 23.28 5.67
C GLY A 163 13.41 23.87 4.27
N ASN A 164 14.14 24.98 4.01
CA ASN A 164 14.10 25.71 2.74
C ASN A 164 14.56 24.86 1.53
N LEU A 165 15.27 23.75 1.75
CA LEU A 165 15.67 22.85 0.67
C LEU A 165 14.46 22.21 -0.03
N ALA A 166 13.31 22.11 0.67
CA ALA A 166 12.07 21.59 0.11
C ALA A 166 11.62 22.37 -1.15
N PHE A 167 11.90 23.67 -1.26
CA PHE A 167 11.57 24.49 -2.43
C PHE A 167 12.34 24.09 -3.70
N SER A 168 13.40 23.32 -3.57
CA SER A 168 14.16 22.78 -4.71
C SER A 168 13.59 21.46 -5.24
N ILE A 169 12.61 20.86 -4.55
CA ILE A 169 11.93 19.64 -4.99
C ILE A 169 10.86 20.02 -6.02
N SER A 170 10.99 19.49 -7.22
CA SER A 170 10.13 19.79 -8.36
C SER A 170 8.78 19.10 -8.34
N GLY A 171 8.65 17.99 -7.57
CA GLY A 171 7.40 17.26 -7.47
C GLY A 171 7.46 16.07 -6.50
N PHE A 172 6.27 15.69 -6.03
CA PHE A 172 6.03 14.55 -5.17
C PHE A 172 5.08 13.59 -5.86
N LEU A 173 5.44 12.32 -5.91
CA LEU A 173 4.60 11.26 -6.47
C LEU A 173 4.38 10.17 -5.43
N LYS A 174 3.16 10.09 -4.91
CA LYS A 174 2.74 8.97 -4.06
C LYS A 174 2.29 7.80 -4.92
N VAL A 175 3.04 6.71 -4.90
CA VAL A 175 2.65 5.45 -5.54
C VAL A 175 1.78 4.66 -4.56
N LYS A 176 0.49 4.60 -4.85
CA LYS A 176 -0.51 3.92 -4.01
C LYS A 176 -0.61 2.44 -4.37
N GLU A 177 -1.30 1.67 -3.55
CA GLU A 177 -1.76 0.34 -3.90
C GLU A 177 -2.58 0.37 -5.21
N LEU A 178 -2.51 -0.71 -5.98
CA LEU A 178 -3.35 -0.86 -7.15
C LEU A 178 -4.80 -1.15 -6.72
N PRO A 179 -5.80 -0.57 -7.40
CA PRO A 179 -7.19 -0.82 -7.10
C PRO A 179 -7.59 -2.26 -7.45
N PHE A 180 -8.71 -2.73 -6.89
CA PHE A 180 -9.28 -4.05 -7.19
C PHE A 180 -9.52 -4.26 -8.68
N SER A 181 -9.98 -3.23 -9.39
CA SER A 181 -10.18 -3.26 -10.83
C SER A 181 -8.91 -3.60 -11.62
N ALA A 182 -7.73 -3.22 -11.13
CA ALA A 182 -6.47 -3.63 -11.75
C ALA A 182 -6.21 -5.12 -11.57
N MET A 183 -6.50 -5.70 -10.40
CA MET A 183 -6.41 -7.14 -10.18
C MET A 183 -7.33 -7.92 -11.12
N ARG A 184 -8.59 -7.46 -11.28
CA ARG A 184 -9.55 -8.07 -12.21
C ARG A 184 -9.06 -8.06 -13.67
N ARG A 185 -8.44 -6.95 -14.11
CA ARG A 185 -7.86 -6.83 -15.46
C ARG A 185 -6.64 -7.74 -15.66
N ILE A 186 -5.77 -7.85 -14.67
CA ILE A 186 -4.53 -8.64 -14.76
C ILE A 186 -4.82 -10.14 -14.67
N PHE A 187 -5.75 -10.54 -13.81
CA PHE A 187 -6.10 -11.93 -13.53
C PHE A 187 -7.55 -12.24 -13.94
N SER A 188 -7.88 -11.97 -15.18
CA SER A 188 -9.25 -12.16 -15.73
C SER A 188 -9.75 -13.61 -15.72
N GLY A 189 -8.89 -14.59 -15.45
CA GLY A 189 -9.26 -16.00 -15.30
C GLY A 189 -9.89 -16.34 -13.96
N TYR A 190 -9.66 -15.54 -12.92
CA TYR A 190 -10.30 -15.74 -11.62
C TYR A 190 -11.76 -15.27 -11.65
N THR A 191 -12.61 -15.93 -10.89
CA THR A 191 -13.94 -15.42 -10.56
C THR A 191 -13.84 -14.16 -9.71
N VAL A 192 -14.94 -13.42 -9.58
CA VAL A 192 -15.00 -12.22 -8.70
C VAL A 192 -14.70 -12.61 -7.26
N GLN A 193 -15.30 -13.70 -6.78
CA GLN A 193 -15.12 -14.23 -5.42
C GLN A 193 -13.66 -14.61 -5.16
N GLU A 194 -13.00 -15.30 -6.08
CA GLU A 194 -11.57 -15.64 -5.97
C GLU A 194 -10.71 -14.38 -5.95
N SER A 195 -11.03 -13.41 -6.80
CA SER A 195 -10.30 -12.13 -6.84
C SER A 195 -10.45 -11.37 -5.52
N ILE A 196 -11.65 -11.34 -4.92
CA ILE A 196 -11.89 -10.73 -3.60
C ILE A 196 -11.09 -11.47 -2.52
N ALA A 197 -11.10 -12.81 -2.55
CA ALA A 197 -10.35 -13.61 -1.60
C ALA A 197 -8.85 -13.32 -1.64
N LEU A 198 -8.27 -13.28 -2.83
CA LEU A 198 -6.86 -12.96 -3.01
C LEU A 198 -6.53 -11.50 -2.65
N TYR A 199 -7.38 -10.56 -3.06
CA TYR A 199 -7.20 -9.15 -2.72
C TYR A 199 -7.31 -8.89 -1.21
N ALA A 200 -8.15 -9.63 -0.50
CA ALA A 200 -8.28 -9.52 0.95
C ALA A 200 -6.99 -9.90 1.70
N ALA A 201 -6.20 -10.83 1.17
CA ALA A 201 -4.95 -11.26 1.78
C ALA A 201 -3.73 -10.49 1.26
N LEU A 202 -3.71 -10.11 -0.02
CA LEU A 202 -2.55 -9.53 -0.69
C LEU A 202 -2.65 -8.01 -0.86
N GLY A 203 -3.85 -7.42 -0.75
CA GLY A 203 -4.10 -6.02 -1.06
C GLY A 203 -3.77 -5.65 -2.49
N GLY A 204 -3.65 -4.37 -2.75
CA GLY A 204 -3.22 -3.80 -4.01
C GLY A 204 -1.69 -3.78 -4.19
N LEU A 205 -0.99 -4.82 -3.71
CA LEU A 205 0.48 -4.91 -3.71
C LEU A 205 0.97 -5.79 -4.89
N PRO A 206 1.30 -5.22 -6.06
CA PRO A 206 1.72 -5.99 -7.22
C PRO A 206 2.99 -6.82 -6.97
N GLY A 207 3.83 -6.41 -6.02
CA GLY A 207 4.96 -7.21 -5.58
C GLY A 207 4.55 -8.59 -5.04
N LEU A 208 3.39 -8.69 -4.38
CA LEU A 208 2.82 -9.96 -3.90
C LEU A 208 2.03 -10.69 -5.00
N TRP A 209 1.36 -9.96 -5.90
CA TRP A 209 0.62 -10.57 -7.00
C TRP A 209 1.49 -11.38 -7.96
N ARG A 210 2.79 -11.09 -8.04
CA ARG A 210 3.78 -11.89 -8.81
C ARG A 210 3.85 -13.34 -8.35
N LEU A 211 3.47 -13.60 -7.10
CA LEU A 211 3.48 -14.94 -6.51
C LEU A 211 2.23 -15.74 -6.89
N LEU A 212 1.20 -15.13 -7.43
CA LEU A 212 -0.02 -15.81 -7.85
C LEU A 212 0.26 -16.75 -9.03
N ASP A 213 -0.33 -17.94 -8.95
CA ASP A 213 -0.48 -18.87 -10.06
C ASP A 213 -1.88 -18.69 -10.64
N PRO A 214 -2.01 -18.17 -11.88
CA PRO A 214 -3.31 -17.93 -12.50
C PRO A 214 -4.15 -19.18 -12.76
N GLU A 215 -3.51 -20.37 -12.78
CA GLU A 215 -4.18 -21.65 -13.03
C GLU A 215 -4.66 -22.32 -11.73
N ALA A 216 -4.22 -21.82 -10.57
CA ALA A 216 -4.60 -22.34 -9.26
C ALA A 216 -5.75 -21.53 -8.67
N SER A 217 -6.63 -22.17 -7.91
CA SER A 217 -7.70 -21.50 -7.16
C SER A 217 -7.17 -20.51 -6.13
N ALA A 218 -8.05 -19.65 -5.62
CA ALA A 218 -7.69 -18.71 -4.55
C ALA A 218 -7.17 -19.43 -3.30
N GLU A 219 -7.83 -20.52 -2.90
CA GLU A 219 -7.42 -21.35 -1.74
C GLU A 219 -6.02 -21.94 -1.95
N GLU A 220 -5.77 -22.56 -3.11
CA GLU A 220 -4.46 -23.14 -3.43
C GLU A 220 -3.35 -22.08 -3.45
N ASN A 221 -3.63 -20.89 -3.98
CA ASN A 221 -2.70 -19.77 -3.94
C ASN A 221 -2.41 -19.31 -2.50
N LEU A 222 -3.42 -19.16 -1.66
CA LEU A 222 -3.25 -18.75 -0.26
C LEU A 222 -2.41 -19.79 0.50
N ILE A 223 -2.70 -21.08 0.33
CA ILE A 223 -1.94 -22.16 0.95
C ILE A 223 -0.48 -22.10 0.48
N ARG A 224 -0.24 -22.02 -0.83
CA ARG A 224 1.09 -22.01 -1.42
C ARG A 224 1.92 -20.80 -1.00
N ILE A 225 1.30 -19.62 -0.94
CA ILE A 225 2.00 -18.36 -0.70
C ILE A 225 2.27 -18.14 0.79
N PHE A 226 1.32 -18.50 1.67
CA PHE A 226 1.40 -18.17 3.09
C PHE A 226 1.68 -19.35 4.01
N LEU A 227 1.16 -20.54 3.68
CA LEU A 227 1.00 -21.62 4.66
C LEU A 227 1.93 -22.81 4.42
N GLN A 228 2.66 -22.84 3.31
CA GLN A 228 3.67 -23.87 3.11
C GLN A 228 4.88 -23.66 4.00
N LYS A 229 5.46 -24.74 4.51
CA LYS A 229 6.63 -24.75 5.41
C LYS A 229 7.81 -23.91 4.91
N ASN A 230 7.99 -23.81 3.61
CA ASN A 230 9.06 -23.04 2.97
C ASN A 230 8.60 -21.68 2.43
N SER A 231 7.42 -21.21 2.86
CA SER A 231 6.97 -19.87 2.47
C SER A 231 7.88 -18.81 3.09
N PHE A 232 8.39 -17.91 2.22
CA PHE A 232 9.24 -16.81 2.69
C PHE A 232 8.46 -15.59 3.21
N LEU A 233 7.13 -15.57 3.01
CA LEU A 233 6.33 -14.40 3.39
C LEU A 233 6.25 -14.15 4.90
N PRO A 234 6.13 -15.17 5.76
CA PRO A 234 6.22 -14.96 7.20
C PRO A 234 7.57 -14.35 7.62
N GLU A 235 8.67 -14.81 7.02
CA GLU A 235 10.00 -14.25 7.28
C GLU A 235 10.15 -12.83 6.74
N LEU A 236 9.57 -12.53 5.57
CA LEU A 236 9.54 -11.20 5.00
C LEU A 236 8.83 -10.21 5.95
N MET A 237 7.75 -10.63 6.60
CA MET A 237 7.03 -9.81 7.58
C MET A 237 7.93 -9.48 8.79
N ILE A 238 8.59 -10.50 9.35
CA ILE A 238 9.51 -10.34 10.49
C ILE A 238 10.65 -9.39 10.11
N ARG A 239 11.22 -9.55 8.93
CA ARG A 239 12.28 -8.69 8.42
C ARG A 239 11.82 -7.24 8.25
N TRP A 240 10.66 -7.00 7.66
CA TRP A 240 10.10 -5.66 7.53
C TRP A 240 9.94 -4.97 8.88
N GLN A 241 9.43 -5.68 9.87
CA GLN A 241 9.28 -5.14 11.21
C GLN A 241 10.62 -4.80 11.85
N SER A 242 11.62 -5.69 11.77
CA SER A 242 12.93 -5.47 12.39
C SER A 242 13.73 -4.32 11.76
N GLU A 243 13.52 -4.03 10.48
CA GLU A 243 14.14 -2.90 9.79
C GLU A 243 13.52 -1.54 10.16
N GLU A 244 12.21 -1.52 10.45
CA GLU A 244 11.43 -0.29 10.62
C GLU A 244 11.14 0.05 12.08
N LEU A 245 10.97 -0.97 12.92
CA LEU A 245 10.39 -0.82 14.25
C LEU A 245 11.39 -1.22 15.32
N ARG A 246 11.58 -0.34 16.29
CA ARG A 246 12.23 -0.69 17.56
C ARG A 246 11.17 -1.25 18.51
N GLU A 247 11.53 -2.18 19.39
CA GLU A 247 10.60 -2.84 20.33
C GLU A 247 9.45 -3.56 19.60
N THR A 248 9.77 -4.43 18.64
CA THR A 248 8.82 -5.16 17.80
C THR A 248 7.71 -5.84 18.60
N ALA A 249 8.01 -6.39 19.77
CA ALA A 249 7.02 -7.06 20.62
C ALA A 249 5.80 -6.20 21.00
N VAL A 250 5.99 -4.88 21.15
CA VAL A 250 4.86 -3.96 21.44
C VAL A 250 3.98 -3.76 20.22
N TYR A 251 4.60 -3.59 19.06
CA TYR A 251 3.89 -3.48 17.78
C TYR A 251 3.13 -4.77 17.47
N ASP A 252 3.76 -5.93 17.67
CA ASP A 252 3.15 -7.25 17.47
C ASP A 252 1.90 -7.41 18.33
N THR A 253 1.97 -7.01 19.60
CA THR A 253 0.83 -7.09 20.52
C THR A 253 -0.33 -6.19 20.06
N ILE A 254 -0.05 -4.96 19.62
CA ILE A 254 -1.07 -4.04 19.11
C ILE A 254 -1.68 -4.57 17.81
N LEU A 255 -0.85 -5.02 16.86
CA LEU A 255 -1.31 -5.55 15.59
C LEU A 255 -2.10 -6.85 15.75
N ALA A 256 -1.68 -7.76 16.64
CA ALA A 256 -2.42 -8.98 16.95
C ALA A 256 -3.79 -8.67 17.57
N THR A 257 -3.87 -7.68 18.48
CA THR A 257 -5.14 -7.24 19.05
C THR A 257 -6.07 -6.67 17.97
N LEU A 258 -5.57 -5.80 17.10
CA LEU A 258 -6.37 -5.25 16.00
C LEU A 258 -6.80 -6.31 14.99
N ALA A 259 -5.95 -7.30 14.70
CA ALA A 259 -6.26 -8.37 13.78
C ALA A 259 -7.32 -9.35 14.33
N ALA A 260 -7.28 -9.64 15.64
CA ALA A 260 -8.24 -10.52 16.29
C ALA A 260 -9.66 -9.94 16.26
N GLU A 261 -9.80 -8.63 16.50
CA GLU A 261 -11.09 -7.94 16.56
C GLU A 261 -11.50 -7.31 15.22
N GLY A 262 -10.62 -7.37 14.21
CA GLY A 262 -10.76 -6.67 12.92
C GLY A 262 -10.55 -5.16 13.02
N ARG A 263 -10.89 -4.56 14.15
CA ARG A 263 -10.68 -3.13 14.48
C ARG A 263 -10.75 -2.93 15.99
N GLY A 264 -10.22 -1.80 16.48
CA GLY A 264 -10.24 -1.53 17.92
C GLY A 264 -10.17 -0.05 18.25
N LYS A 265 -10.66 0.31 19.42
CA LYS A 265 -10.47 1.64 20.04
C LYS A 265 -9.28 1.60 20.99
N LEU A 266 -8.75 2.77 21.31
CA LEU A 266 -7.62 2.90 22.24
C LEU A 266 -7.90 2.21 23.60
N ASN A 267 -9.16 2.30 24.10
CA ASN A 267 -9.54 1.68 25.37
C ASN A 267 -9.58 0.16 25.29
N ASP A 268 -10.01 -0.41 24.18
CA ASP A 268 -10.05 -1.85 23.97
C ASP A 268 -8.63 -2.42 23.92
N MET A 269 -7.74 -1.74 23.19
CA MET A 269 -6.32 -2.08 23.17
C MET A 269 -5.65 -1.93 24.55
N TYR A 270 -5.98 -0.89 25.34
CA TYR A 270 -5.51 -0.75 26.72
C TYR A 270 -5.93 -1.94 27.59
N ALA A 271 -7.20 -2.32 27.52
CA ALA A 271 -7.74 -3.42 28.33
C ALA A 271 -7.09 -4.76 27.95
N HIS A 272 -6.85 -4.98 26.66
CA HIS A 272 -6.30 -6.24 26.16
C HIS A 272 -4.78 -6.35 26.34
N THR A 273 -4.03 -5.29 26.07
CA THR A 273 -2.56 -5.31 26.03
C THR A 273 -1.91 -5.01 27.37
N GLY A 274 -2.61 -4.33 28.29
CA GLY A 274 -2.04 -3.83 29.53
C GLY A 274 -1.08 -2.63 29.37
N PHE A 275 -0.81 -2.17 28.14
CA PHE A 275 0.02 -1.00 27.92
C PHE A 275 -0.73 0.31 28.22
N SER A 276 -0.04 1.36 28.69
CA SER A 276 -0.67 2.66 28.92
C SER A 276 -1.22 3.24 27.60
N ARG A 277 -2.32 4.01 27.69
CA ARG A 277 -2.91 4.70 26.53
C ARG A 277 -1.91 5.60 25.81
N ALA A 278 -1.04 6.28 26.54
CA ALA A 278 -0.01 7.11 25.97
C ALA A 278 0.98 6.29 25.13
N LYS A 279 1.43 5.14 25.66
CA LYS A 279 2.29 4.21 24.91
C LYS A 279 1.60 3.74 23.65
N ILE A 280 0.39 3.20 23.74
CA ILE A 280 -0.38 2.71 22.57
C ILE A 280 -0.54 3.81 21.52
N SER A 281 -0.85 5.06 21.92
CA SER A 281 -1.02 6.18 20.98
C SER A 281 0.24 6.49 20.20
N VAL A 282 1.42 6.43 20.82
CA VAL A 282 2.71 6.63 20.13
C VAL A 282 2.95 5.54 19.10
N TYR A 283 2.71 4.28 19.48
CA TYR A 283 2.92 3.14 18.59
C TYR A 283 1.91 3.11 17.42
N LEU A 284 0.64 3.45 17.68
CA LEU A 284 -0.36 3.63 16.62
C LEU A 284 0.03 4.72 15.63
N LYS A 285 0.56 5.86 16.14
CA LYS A 285 1.05 6.93 15.28
C LYS A 285 2.15 6.42 14.34
N ASN A 286 3.13 5.69 14.87
CA ASN A 286 4.21 5.12 14.06
C ASN A 286 3.67 4.11 13.02
N LEU A 287 2.71 3.25 13.40
CA LEU A 287 2.07 2.31 12.47
C LEU A 287 1.29 3.03 11.37
N MET A 288 0.65 4.17 11.68
CA MET A 288 -0.02 5.00 10.67
C MET A 288 1.00 5.69 9.75
N GLU A 289 2.15 6.15 10.26
CA GLU A 289 3.23 6.71 9.45
C GLU A 289 3.82 5.68 8.46
N LEU A 290 3.76 4.39 8.81
CA LEU A 290 4.15 3.28 7.93
C LEU A 290 3.01 2.78 7.04
N GLU A 291 1.82 3.39 7.13
CA GLU A 291 0.61 2.96 6.40
C GLU A 291 0.19 1.51 6.71
N LEU A 292 0.55 0.97 7.88
CA LEU A 292 0.16 -0.36 8.33
C LEU A 292 -1.19 -0.36 9.07
N VAL A 293 -1.54 0.77 9.69
CA VAL A 293 -2.79 0.99 10.43
C VAL A 293 -3.40 2.30 9.96
N GLU A 294 -4.71 2.34 9.88
CA GLU A 294 -5.46 3.56 9.59
C GLU A 294 -6.54 3.83 10.64
N LYS A 295 -6.97 5.08 10.70
CA LYS A 295 -8.10 5.51 11.50
C LYS A 295 -9.35 5.53 10.63
N VAL A 296 -10.19 4.51 10.75
CA VAL A 296 -11.39 4.33 9.91
C VAL A 296 -12.51 5.28 10.34
N LEU A 297 -12.62 5.50 11.64
CA LEU A 297 -13.63 6.34 12.28
C LEU A 297 -12.99 7.09 13.46
N PRO A 298 -13.59 8.14 13.98
CA PRO A 298 -13.08 8.84 15.16
C PRO A 298 -12.76 7.85 16.30
N GLY A 299 -11.47 7.73 16.66
CA GLY A 299 -10.98 6.86 17.73
C GLY A 299 -10.97 5.36 17.42
N THR A 300 -11.29 4.93 16.20
CA THR A 300 -11.30 3.51 15.79
C THR A 300 -10.21 3.27 14.75
N TYR A 301 -9.39 2.26 15.00
CA TYR A 301 -8.24 1.88 14.20
C TYR A 301 -8.42 0.50 13.61
N GLU A 302 -7.91 0.26 12.40
CA GLU A 302 -7.82 -1.06 11.78
C GLU A 302 -6.48 -1.21 11.04
N ILE A 303 -6.08 -2.45 10.77
CA ILE A 303 -4.90 -2.72 9.94
C ILE A 303 -5.24 -2.42 8.48
N SER A 304 -4.57 -1.42 7.91
CA SER A 304 -4.77 -0.99 6.53
C SER A 304 -4.12 -1.93 5.51
N ASN A 305 -2.93 -2.42 5.81
CA ASN A 305 -2.20 -3.32 4.93
C ASN A 305 -2.76 -4.74 5.00
N ALA A 306 -3.27 -5.26 3.87
CA ALA A 306 -3.95 -6.55 3.80
C ALA A 306 -3.05 -7.72 4.18
N PHE A 307 -1.79 -7.71 3.72
CA PHE A 307 -0.79 -8.74 4.03
C PHE A 307 -0.48 -8.80 5.54
N VAL A 308 -0.30 -7.63 6.18
CA VAL A 308 -0.09 -7.52 7.63
C VAL A 308 -1.32 -8.03 8.39
N ARG A 309 -2.52 -7.67 7.92
CA ARG A 309 -3.78 -8.12 8.52
C ARG A 309 -3.92 -9.64 8.45
N PHE A 310 -3.64 -10.26 7.30
CA PHE A 310 -3.66 -11.71 7.13
C PHE A 310 -2.64 -12.40 8.05
N TYR A 311 -1.41 -11.88 8.10
CA TYR A 311 -0.35 -12.42 8.94
C TYR A 311 -0.73 -12.43 10.43
N PHE A 312 -1.19 -11.29 10.95
CA PHE A 312 -1.53 -11.17 12.37
C PHE A 312 -2.85 -11.86 12.74
N ARG A 313 -3.76 -12.06 11.77
CA ARG A 313 -5.00 -12.81 12.01
C ARG A 313 -4.76 -14.31 12.11
N TYR A 314 -3.97 -14.87 11.20
CA TYR A 314 -3.89 -16.31 11.03
C TYR A 314 -2.51 -16.90 11.36
N LEU A 315 -1.42 -16.29 10.94
CA LEU A 315 -0.09 -16.87 11.07
C LEU A 315 0.54 -16.59 12.43
N PHE A 316 0.50 -15.36 12.87
CA PHE A 316 1.15 -14.96 14.13
C PHE A 316 0.63 -15.70 15.36
N PRO A 317 -0.69 -15.88 15.57
CA PRO A 317 -1.21 -16.65 16.70
C PRO A 317 -0.86 -18.15 16.64
N HIS A 318 -0.66 -18.68 15.44
CA HIS A 318 -0.49 -20.11 15.18
C HIS A 318 0.88 -20.48 14.62
N ARG A 319 1.89 -19.61 14.72
CA ARG A 319 3.21 -19.80 14.11
C ARG A 319 3.92 -21.09 14.50
N THR A 320 3.67 -21.60 15.71
CA THR A 320 4.21 -22.90 16.14
C THR A 320 3.62 -24.07 15.35
N PHE A 321 2.35 -24.01 15.03
CA PHE A 321 1.65 -25.04 14.25
C PHE A 321 1.97 -24.95 12.76
N LEU A 322 2.25 -23.77 12.24
CA LEU A 322 2.64 -23.57 10.84
C LEU A 322 3.92 -24.36 10.46
N GLN A 323 4.80 -24.62 11.43
CA GLN A 323 6.01 -25.42 11.20
C GLN A 323 5.76 -26.94 11.25
N ALA A 324 4.72 -27.38 11.94
CA ALA A 324 4.42 -28.76 12.19
C ALA A 324 3.38 -29.35 11.21
N ASP A 325 2.42 -28.54 10.77
CA ASP A 325 1.28 -28.98 9.97
C ASP A 325 1.52 -28.83 8.46
N ASP A 326 0.81 -29.63 7.68
CA ASP A 326 0.61 -29.40 6.26
C ASP A 326 -0.19 -28.09 6.08
N GLY A 327 0.19 -27.26 5.10
CA GLY A 327 -0.44 -25.98 4.81
C GLY A 327 -1.95 -26.10 4.55
N LYS A 328 -2.41 -27.22 3.97
CA LYS A 328 -3.82 -27.50 3.74
C LYS A 328 -4.56 -27.75 5.06
N ALA A 329 -4.00 -28.58 5.93
CA ALA A 329 -4.56 -28.85 7.26
C ALA A 329 -4.62 -27.57 8.10
N PHE A 330 -3.60 -26.71 8.00
CA PHE A 330 -3.58 -25.38 8.63
C PHE A 330 -4.72 -24.51 8.13
N TYR A 331 -4.90 -24.41 6.80
CA TYR A 331 -5.95 -23.61 6.18
C TYR A 331 -7.34 -24.07 6.64
N GLU A 332 -7.60 -25.36 6.59
CA GLU A 332 -8.88 -25.94 7.01
C GLU A 332 -9.20 -25.66 8.48
N LYS A 333 -8.20 -25.68 9.34
CA LYS A 333 -8.38 -25.56 10.79
C LYS A 333 -8.47 -24.10 11.27
N TYR A 334 -7.72 -23.17 10.67
CA TYR A 334 -7.54 -21.85 11.23
C TYR A 334 -8.01 -20.70 10.31
N VAL A 335 -8.26 -20.97 9.02
CA VAL A 335 -8.57 -19.93 8.04
C VAL A 335 -9.97 -20.07 7.46
N ARG A 336 -10.34 -21.25 7.00
CA ARG A 336 -11.53 -21.50 6.18
C ARG A 336 -12.82 -20.89 6.75
N ASP A 337 -13.15 -21.19 7.99
CA ASP A 337 -14.42 -20.82 8.60
C ASP A 337 -14.53 -19.30 8.88
N ASP A 338 -13.40 -18.65 9.16
CA ASP A 338 -13.34 -17.22 9.46
C ASP A 338 -13.10 -16.35 8.21
N TYR A 339 -12.70 -16.96 7.08
CA TYR A 339 -12.18 -16.21 5.96
C TYR A 339 -13.22 -15.30 5.29
N ASN A 340 -14.49 -15.69 5.26
CA ASN A 340 -15.56 -14.84 4.73
C ASN A 340 -15.72 -13.55 5.56
N ALA A 341 -15.65 -13.64 6.88
CA ALA A 341 -15.67 -12.48 7.75
C ALA A 341 -14.40 -11.60 7.58
N PHE A 342 -13.24 -12.25 7.41
CA PHE A 342 -11.98 -11.56 7.15
C PHE A 342 -12.00 -10.75 5.84
N GLN A 343 -12.60 -11.29 4.78
CA GLN A 343 -12.72 -10.62 3.49
C GLN A 343 -13.56 -9.33 3.54
N LEU A 344 -14.50 -9.23 4.47
CA LEU A 344 -15.48 -8.15 4.51
C LEU A 344 -14.84 -6.76 4.65
N ALA A 345 -13.71 -6.66 5.35
CA ALA A 345 -12.98 -5.41 5.48
C ALA A 345 -12.34 -4.96 4.15
N ALA A 346 -11.84 -5.91 3.35
CA ALA A 346 -11.34 -5.62 2.00
C ALA A 346 -12.49 -5.31 1.05
N TYR A 347 -13.59 -6.06 1.13
CA TYR A 347 -14.78 -5.83 0.32
C TYR A 347 -15.35 -4.43 0.54
N ARG A 348 -15.39 -3.94 1.78
CA ARG A 348 -15.77 -2.54 2.07
C ARG A 348 -14.89 -1.53 1.31
N ARG A 349 -13.58 -1.76 1.23
CA ARG A 349 -12.66 -0.89 0.47
C ARG A 349 -12.93 -0.96 -1.03
N ILE A 350 -13.20 -2.15 -1.55
CA ILE A 350 -13.58 -2.34 -2.95
C ILE A 350 -14.87 -1.56 -3.25
N CYS A 351 -15.89 -1.68 -2.39
CA CYS A 351 -17.12 -0.88 -2.53
C CYS A 351 -16.83 0.62 -2.50
N GLN A 352 -15.93 1.07 -1.62
CA GLN A 352 -15.54 2.49 -1.57
C GLN A 352 -14.87 2.95 -2.87
N GLU A 353 -14.03 2.12 -3.49
CA GLU A 353 -13.44 2.40 -4.81
C GLU A 353 -14.53 2.53 -5.88
N MET A 354 -15.52 1.64 -5.90
CA MET A 354 -16.64 1.67 -6.85
C MET A 354 -17.53 2.91 -6.69
N LEU A 355 -17.70 3.39 -5.46
CA LEU A 355 -18.50 4.59 -5.18
C LEU A 355 -17.78 5.89 -5.57
N GLN A 356 -16.43 5.88 -5.66
CA GLN A 356 -15.65 7.05 -6.04
C GLN A 356 -15.96 7.46 -7.48
N GLY A 357 -16.18 8.75 -7.69
CA GLY A 357 -16.54 9.30 -9.00
C GLY A 357 -18.05 9.29 -9.31
N ARG A 358 -18.84 8.49 -8.59
CA ARG A 358 -20.32 8.47 -8.75
C ARG A 358 -21.03 9.41 -7.78
N PHE A 359 -20.52 9.52 -6.55
CA PHE A 359 -21.14 10.33 -5.52
C PHE A 359 -20.28 11.56 -5.19
N ARG A 360 -20.94 12.69 -4.94
CA ARG A 360 -20.30 13.93 -4.52
C ARG A 360 -19.60 13.76 -3.17
N THR A 361 -20.25 13.08 -2.23
CA THR A 361 -19.67 12.78 -0.92
C THR A 361 -19.88 11.32 -0.57
N ILE A 362 -18.86 10.73 0.03
CA ILE A 362 -18.89 9.39 0.57
C ILE A 362 -18.34 9.49 1.99
N SER A 363 -19.12 9.11 2.98
CA SER A 363 -18.73 9.07 4.38
C SER A 363 -19.07 7.72 4.99
N LEU A 364 -18.31 7.32 6.00
CA LEU A 364 -18.56 6.08 6.74
C LEU A 364 -19.49 6.38 7.93
N TRP A 365 -20.47 5.53 8.11
CA TRP A 365 -21.38 5.53 9.24
C TRP A 365 -21.24 4.22 10.02
N ASN A 366 -20.81 4.32 11.28
CA ASN A 366 -20.72 3.19 12.18
C ASN A 366 -21.97 3.09 13.03
N SER A 367 -22.77 2.08 12.80
CA SER A 367 -23.94 1.82 13.64
C SER A 367 -23.53 1.42 15.06
N ARG A 368 -24.39 1.63 16.04
CA ARG A 368 -24.15 1.20 17.43
C ARG A 368 -23.98 -0.30 17.58
N GLN A 369 -24.45 -1.08 16.62
CA GLN A 369 -24.23 -2.53 16.54
C GLN A 369 -22.86 -2.89 15.98
N GLY A 370 -22.10 -1.89 15.54
CA GLY A 370 -20.74 -2.07 15.08
C GLY A 370 -20.57 -2.33 13.58
N LYS A 371 -21.64 -2.48 12.79
CA LYS A 371 -21.52 -2.56 11.32
C LYS A 371 -21.26 -1.17 10.73
N ILE A 372 -20.35 -1.07 9.77
CA ILE A 372 -20.04 0.15 9.04
C ILE A 372 -20.80 0.13 7.73
N TYR A 373 -21.47 1.24 7.43
CA TYR A 373 -22.19 1.53 6.19
C TYR A 373 -21.55 2.74 5.50
N PHE A 374 -21.93 3.00 4.25
CA PHE A 374 -21.62 4.27 3.60
C PHE A 374 -22.86 5.16 3.58
N LEU A 375 -22.63 6.44 3.80
CA LEU A 375 -23.59 7.52 3.55
C LEU A 375 -23.07 8.32 2.36
N CYS A 376 -23.78 8.23 1.25
CA CYS A 376 -23.43 8.87 -0.01
C CYS A 376 -24.41 9.98 -0.34
N SER A 377 -23.95 11.04 -1.01
CA SER A 377 -24.84 12.03 -1.61
C SER A 377 -24.49 12.27 -3.07
N GLU A 378 -25.53 12.33 -3.90
CA GLU A 378 -25.43 12.73 -5.30
C GLU A 378 -25.31 14.26 -5.44
N GLU A 379 -24.99 14.74 -6.64
CA GLU A 379 -24.98 16.18 -6.94
C GLU A 379 -26.40 16.79 -6.84
N SER A 380 -27.43 16.00 -7.12
CA SER A 380 -28.84 16.34 -6.93
C SER A 380 -29.23 16.62 -5.47
N GLY A 381 -28.38 16.26 -4.51
CA GLY A 381 -28.66 16.29 -3.07
C GLY A 381 -29.34 15.02 -2.56
N ARG A 382 -29.66 14.05 -3.41
CA ARG A 382 -30.22 12.75 -3.03
C ARG A 382 -29.25 11.99 -2.15
N LYS A 383 -29.74 11.41 -1.06
CA LYS A 383 -28.96 10.65 -0.08
C LYS A 383 -29.17 9.16 -0.25
N ILE A 384 -28.07 8.42 -0.32
CA ILE A 384 -28.08 6.98 -0.49
C ILE A 384 -27.33 6.35 0.68
N VAL A 385 -27.95 5.36 1.32
CA VAL A 385 -27.25 4.47 2.26
C VAL A 385 -26.74 3.27 1.47
N VAL A 386 -25.48 2.92 1.68
CA VAL A 386 -24.89 1.75 1.02
C VAL A 386 -24.51 0.71 2.07
N ASP A 387 -25.02 -0.50 1.86
CA ASP A 387 -24.68 -1.71 2.62
C ASP A 387 -23.91 -2.71 1.75
N TYR A 388 -23.36 -3.73 2.35
CA TYR A 388 -22.60 -4.78 1.66
C TYR A 388 -22.60 -6.09 2.43
N SER A 389 -22.67 -7.22 1.70
CA SER A 389 -22.61 -8.58 2.24
C SER A 389 -21.33 -9.33 1.85
N GLY A 390 -20.51 -8.80 0.93
CA GLY A 390 -19.32 -9.49 0.44
C GLY A 390 -19.68 -10.69 -0.42
N THR A 391 -19.11 -11.84 -0.08
CA THR A 391 -19.28 -13.09 -0.82
C THR A 391 -20.40 -13.98 -0.28
N VAL A 392 -21.23 -13.46 0.63
CA VAL A 392 -22.41 -14.15 1.15
C VAL A 392 -23.70 -13.49 0.65
N CYS A 393 -24.78 -14.28 0.61
CA CYS A 393 -26.10 -13.78 0.19
C CYS A 393 -26.58 -12.68 1.14
N TYR A 394 -27.11 -11.59 0.61
CA TYR A 394 -27.75 -10.54 1.41
C TYR A 394 -29.19 -10.97 1.76
N THR A 395 -29.47 -11.01 3.06
CA THR A 395 -30.71 -11.58 3.59
C THR A 395 -31.69 -10.50 4.05
N SER A 396 -32.94 -10.89 4.26
CA SER A 396 -33.95 -10.05 4.91
C SER A 396 -33.54 -9.67 6.34
N GLU A 397 -32.80 -10.51 7.03
CA GLU A 397 -32.23 -10.20 8.36
C GLU A 397 -31.18 -9.04 8.28
N ASP A 398 -30.31 -9.06 7.27
CA ASP A 398 -29.34 -7.98 7.03
C ASP A 398 -30.05 -6.64 6.78
N TYR A 399 -31.10 -6.68 5.97
CA TYR A 399 -31.93 -5.51 5.71
C TYR A 399 -32.63 -4.99 6.95
N ASP A 400 -33.19 -5.87 7.76
CA ASP A 400 -33.81 -5.53 9.03
C ASP A 400 -32.82 -4.89 10.02
N VAL A 401 -31.59 -5.40 10.05
CA VAL A 401 -30.49 -4.81 10.85
C VAL A 401 -30.21 -3.39 10.38
N LEU A 402 -30.10 -3.16 9.07
CA LEU A 402 -29.90 -1.83 8.50
C LEU A 402 -31.06 -0.89 8.85
N GLN A 403 -32.31 -1.32 8.66
CA GLN A 403 -33.50 -0.49 8.94
C GLN A 403 -33.58 -0.11 10.42
N LYS A 404 -33.34 -1.06 11.32
CA LYS A 404 -33.29 -0.82 12.77
C LYS A 404 -32.19 0.18 13.14
N ALA A 405 -31.00 0.08 12.50
CA ALA A 405 -29.91 0.99 12.73
C ALA A 405 -30.26 2.42 12.23
N MET A 406 -30.79 2.54 11.01
CA MET A 406 -31.22 3.83 10.44
C MET A 406 -32.27 4.51 11.33
N LYS A 407 -33.32 3.77 11.76
CA LYS A 407 -34.38 4.28 12.64
C LYS A 407 -33.84 4.74 13.99
N ARG A 408 -32.99 3.92 14.61
CA ARG A 408 -32.39 4.19 15.93
C ARG A 408 -31.48 5.41 15.97
N GLU A 409 -30.78 5.65 14.88
CA GLU A 409 -29.77 6.70 14.78
C GLU A 409 -30.23 7.89 13.94
N HIS A 410 -31.53 7.92 13.59
CA HIS A 410 -32.17 9.00 12.83
C HIS A 410 -31.47 9.27 11.48
N VAL A 411 -30.95 8.22 10.83
CA VAL A 411 -30.39 8.30 9.49
C VAL A 411 -31.53 8.17 8.47
N THR A 412 -31.62 9.16 7.59
CA THR A 412 -32.59 9.16 6.49
C THR A 412 -31.89 9.04 5.15
N ALA A 413 -32.47 8.28 4.23
CA ALA A 413 -31.97 8.13 2.87
C ALA A 413 -33.14 8.06 1.88
N ASP A 414 -32.90 8.52 0.65
CA ASP A 414 -33.83 8.48 -0.46
C ASP A 414 -33.76 7.15 -1.23
N GLY A 415 -32.72 6.35 -0.95
CA GLY A 415 -32.51 5.03 -1.53
C GLY A 415 -31.49 4.22 -0.79
N ILE A 416 -31.48 2.92 -1.05
CA ILE A 416 -30.52 1.96 -0.51
C ILE A 416 -29.84 1.25 -1.68
N LEU A 417 -28.51 1.15 -1.60
CA LEU A 417 -27.68 0.40 -2.53
C LEU A 417 -26.99 -0.72 -1.76
N VAL A 418 -26.97 -1.92 -2.30
CA VAL A 418 -26.35 -3.08 -1.66
C VAL A 418 -25.34 -3.72 -2.61
N PHE A 419 -24.12 -3.89 -2.14
CA PHE A 419 -23.11 -4.69 -2.83
C PHE A 419 -23.09 -6.12 -2.29
N GLY A 420 -23.15 -7.11 -3.19
CA GLY A 420 -23.09 -8.52 -2.81
C GLY A 420 -22.86 -9.44 -4.00
N GLU A 421 -21.92 -10.39 -3.84
CA GLU A 421 -21.48 -11.28 -4.92
C GLU A 421 -22.24 -12.62 -4.94
N ALA A 422 -22.95 -12.96 -3.89
CA ALA A 422 -23.75 -14.18 -3.79
C ALA A 422 -25.26 -13.92 -3.99
N GLY A 423 -25.62 -12.71 -4.46
CA GLY A 423 -26.98 -12.31 -4.67
C GLY A 423 -27.72 -11.92 -3.39
N TYR A 424 -29.05 -11.93 -3.46
CA TYR A 424 -29.94 -11.48 -2.39
C TYR A 424 -31.24 -12.30 -2.34
N GLU A 425 -31.92 -12.31 -1.21
CA GLU A 425 -33.22 -12.95 -1.05
C GLU A 425 -34.30 -12.23 -1.87
N LYS A 426 -35.09 -12.97 -2.65
CA LYS A 426 -36.12 -12.42 -3.55
C LYS A 426 -37.18 -11.58 -2.83
N THR A 427 -37.47 -11.87 -1.58
CA THR A 427 -38.42 -11.12 -0.74
C THR A 427 -38.05 -9.65 -0.55
N LEU A 428 -36.78 -9.26 -0.76
CA LEU A 428 -36.29 -7.88 -0.62
C LEU A 428 -36.71 -6.97 -1.76
N THR A 429 -37.14 -7.51 -2.90
CA THR A 429 -37.60 -6.69 -4.06
C THR A 429 -39.05 -6.32 -4.02
N GLU A 430 -39.84 -6.84 -3.07
CA GLU A 430 -41.28 -6.64 -2.94
C GLU A 430 -41.65 -5.44 -2.04
N GLY A 431 -40.69 -4.68 -1.52
CA GLY A 431 -40.88 -3.59 -0.57
C GLY A 431 -41.08 -2.21 -1.20
N THR A 432 -41.52 -1.24 -0.38
CA THR A 432 -41.76 0.17 -0.79
C THR A 432 -40.50 1.01 -0.96
N VAL A 433 -39.35 0.57 -0.45
CA VAL A 433 -38.07 1.27 -0.59
C VAL A 433 -37.32 0.68 -1.77
N GLN A 434 -36.87 1.54 -2.67
CA GLN A 434 -36.10 1.13 -3.84
C GLN A 434 -34.70 0.67 -3.41
N ILE A 435 -34.49 -0.65 -3.35
CA ILE A 435 -33.19 -1.27 -3.12
C ILE A 435 -32.58 -1.61 -4.47
N GLN A 436 -31.33 -1.21 -4.68
CA GLN A 436 -30.54 -1.57 -5.85
C GLN A 436 -29.42 -2.48 -5.42
N PHE A 437 -29.25 -3.60 -6.12
CA PHE A 437 -28.19 -4.58 -5.86
C PHE A 437 -27.14 -4.52 -6.96
N TYR A 438 -25.87 -4.57 -6.58
CA TYR A 438 -24.74 -4.53 -7.49
C TYR A 438 -23.67 -5.54 -7.09
N SER A 439 -23.01 -6.11 -8.10
CA SER A 439 -21.71 -6.78 -7.97
C SER A 439 -20.60 -5.75 -8.15
N VAL A 440 -19.44 -5.97 -7.55
CA VAL A 440 -18.27 -5.11 -7.76
C VAL A 440 -17.63 -5.29 -9.16
N ASP A 441 -18.12 -6.23 -9.97
CA ASP A 441 -17.75 -6.42 -11.38
C ASP A 441 -18.69 -5.64 -12.34
N GLU A 442 -19.80 -5.11 -11.85
CA GLU A 442 -20.73 -4.32 -12.63
C GLU A 442 -20.29 -2.85 -12.68
N GLU A 443 -20.42 -2.22 -13.82
CA GLU A 443 -20.28 -0.75 -13.91
C GLU A 443 -21.48 -0.10 -13.20
N LEU A 444 -21.22 0.74 -12.20
CA LEU A 444 -22.24 1.50 -11.47
C LEU A 444 -22.83 2.63 -12.32
#